data_358f545dd2e83d92072b4ab84292d817
#
_entry.id   358f545dd2e83d92072b4ab84292d817
#
_cell.length_a   1.000
_cell.length_b   1.000
_cell.length_c   1.000
_cell.angle_alpha   90.00
_cell.angle_beta   90.00
_cell.angle_gamma   90.00
#
_symmetry.space_group_name_H-M   'P 1'
#
loop_
_entity.id
_entity.type
_entity.pdbx_description
1 polymer ?
#
loop_
_entity_poly.entity_id
_entity_poly.type
_entity_poly.pdbx_seq_one_letter_code
_entity_poly.pdbx_strand_id
1 'polypeptide(L)'
;MFDFHIHVNCSGGRDGLLPSEAMRLAKCAGFRAVGLIVRADPSTLPILLPTLKTLVKTCSLYADIEAFAGVELVHVPPPLLPDAVGQAREQGAALILAHGESIPRQLADVVETGTNLAAINAGVDILAHPGLITVEDAQLAAEKGVLLELNTAPRHCLANGHIVRMAERFGCELLLNSDASSSADFESPDVTQALRKTAALGAGLDAEGLSRLHVTERKLVQKLLRL
;
A
#
# COMPACT_ATOMS: atom_id res chain seq x y z
N MET A 1 5.96 13.64 4.61
CA MET A 1 4.86 12.65 4.43
C MET A 1 5.44 11.41 3.76
N PHE A 2 4.77 10.27 3.87
CA PHE A 2 5.14 9.01 3.27
C PHE A 2 3.90 8.39 2.63
N ASP A 3 4.09 7.63 1.54
CA ASP A 3 3.02 6.88 0.88
C ASP A 3 3.60 5.58 0.31
N PHE A 4 3.06 4.45 0.71
CA PHE A 4 3.61 3.14 0.34
C PHE A 4 2.74 2.40 -0.68
N HIS A 5 1.74 3.10 -1.27
CA HIS A 5 0.83 2.52 -2.23
C HIS A 5 0.54 3.51 -3.38
N ILE A 6 1.53 3.66 -4.26
CA ILE A 6 1.41 4.44 -5.50
C ILE A 6 1.58 3.47 -6.68
N HIS A 7 0.54 3.29 -7.45
CA HIS A 7 0.57 2.42 -8.62
C HIS A 7 1.37 3.01 -9.77
N VAL A 8 2.20 2.18 -10.39
CA VAL A 8 2.97 2.54 -11.56
C VAL A 8 2.83 1.51 -12.67
N ASN A 9 2.92 1.99 -13.91
CA ASN A 9 2.89 1.17 -15.10
C ASN A 9 4.29 1.08 -15.73
N CYS A 10 4.87 -0.12 -15.68
CA CYS A 10 6.19 -0.41 -16.27
C CYS A 10 6.11 -0.82 -17.75
N SER A 11 4.91 -0.98 -18.34
CA SER A 11 4.73 -1.43 -19.71
C SER A 11 4.83 -0.32 -20.76
N GLY A 12 4.92 0.95 -20.34
CA GLY A 12 5.04 2.10 -21.25
C GLY A 12 3.75 2.49 -21.98
N GLY A 13 2.60 1.90 -21.62
CA GLY A 13 1.29 2.29 -22.11
C GLY A 13 0.87 3.69 -21.64
N ARG A 14 -0.18 4.24 -22.27
CA ARG A 14 -0.73 5.56 -21.89
C ARG A 14 -1.52 5.54 -20.57
N ASP A 15 -1.88 4.36 -20.11
CA ASP A 15 -2.71 4.18 -18.92
C ASP A 15 -1.79 3.98 -17.70
N GLY A 16 -1.97 4.84 -16.70
CA GLY A 16 -1.20 4.81 -15.45
C GLY A 16 0.10 5.63 -15.48
N LEU A 17 0.73 5.75 -14.31
CA LEU A 17 1.93 6.56 -14.11
C LEU A 17 3.19 5.79 -14.49
N LEU A 18 4.11 6.45 -15.19
CA LEU A 18 5.48 5.94 -15.28
C LEU A 18 6.17 6.07 -13.91
N PRO A 19 7.07 5.14 -13.53
CA PRO A 19 7.76 5.21 -12.24
C PRO A 19 8.50 6.54 -11.98
N SER A 20 9.19 7.08 -12.99
CA SER A 20 9.86 8.37 -12.91
C SER A 20 8.89 9.56 -12.77
N GLU A 21 7.73 9.48 -13.42
CA GLU A 21 6.66 10.47 -13.29
C GLU A 21 6.07 10.44 -11.89
N ALA A 22 5.74 9.26 -11.36
CA ALA A 22 5.22 9.07 -10.01
C ALA A 22 6.18 9.63 -8.95
N MET A 23 7.48 9.37 -9.07
CA MET A 23 8.51 9.91 -8.15
C MET A 23 8.53 11.43 -8.19
N ARG A 24 8.50 12.03 -9.39
CA ARG A 24 8.48 13.50 -9.53
C ARG A 24 7.23 14.12 -8.94
N LEU A 25 6.06 13.55 -9.24
CA LEU A 25 4.78 14.04 -8.72
C LEU A 25 4.71 13.90 -7.20
N ALA A 26 5.12 12.75 -6.65
CA ALA A 26 5.16 12.52 -5.21
C ALA A 26 6.08 13.53 -4.50
N LYS A 27 7.26 13.81 -5.06
CA LYS A 27 8.13 14.87 -4.53
C LYS A 27 7.46 16.24 -4.55
N CYS A 28 6.82 16.62 -5.66
CA CYS A 28 6.07 17.86 -5.78
C CYS A 28 4.91 17.96 -4.77
N ALA A 29 4.27 16.83 -4.46
CA ALA A 29 3.22 16.72 -3.44
C ALA A 29 3.75 16.72 -1.99
N GLY A 30 5.08 16.79 -1.80
CA GLY A 30 5.73 16.89 -0.48
C GLY A 30 6.01 15.56 0.21
N PHE A 31 5.96 14.45 -0.52
CA PHE A 31 6.40 13.15 0.01
C PHE A 31 7.93 13.08 0.09
N ARG A 32 8.43 12.37 1.11
CA ARG A 32 9.87 12.15 1.34
C ARG A 32 10.31 10.72 1.01
N ALA A 33 9.39 9.78 1.16
CA ALA A 33 9.60 8.41 0.74
C ALA A 33 8.30 7.81 0.22
N VAL A 34 8.39 6.95 -0.80
CA VAL A 34 7.24 6.33 -1.46
C VAL A 34 7.49 4.86 -1.81
N GLY A 35 6.43 4.06 -1.72
CA GLY A 35 6.36 2.74 -2.33
C GLY A 35 5.79 2.85 -3.73
N LEU A 36 6.56 2.50 -4.73
CA LEU A 36 6.08 2.36 -6.11
C LEU A 36 5.66 0.91 -6.33
N ILE A 37 4.42 0.71 -6.70
CA ILE A 37 3.75 -0.58 -6.66
C ILE A 37 3.28 -0.98 -8.06
N VAL A 38 3.70 -2.15 -8.51
CA VAL A 38 3.09 -2.81 -9.68
C VAL A 38 1.97 -3.74 -9.21
N ARG A 39 0.84 -3.73 -9.91
CA ARG A 39 -0.21 -4.73 -9.72
C ARG A 39 0.19 -6.01 -10.46
N ALA A 40 0.18 -7.12 -9.77
CA ALA A 40 0.61 -8.39 -10.36
C ALA A 40 -0.14 -9.59 -9.79
N ASP A 41 -0.17 -10.63 -10.59
CA ASP A 41 -0.48 -12.01 -10.23
C ASP A 41 0.79 -12.87 -10.44
N PRO A 42 0.78 -14.18 -10.14
CA PRO A 42 1.94 -15.04 -10.34
C PRO A 42 2.51 -15.07 -11.76
N SER A 43 1.68 -14.76 -12.79
CA SER A 43 2.12 -14.78 -14.19
C SER A 43 2.87 -13.52 -14.60
N THR A 44 2.51 -12.37 -14.05
CA THR A 44 3.04 -11.05 -14.40
C THR A 44 4.14 -10.59 -13.45
N LEU A 45 4.15 -11.09 -12.22
CA LEU A 45 5.13 -10.77 -11.19
C LEU A 45 6.59 -10.91 -11.66
N PRO A 46 7.01 -12.02 -12.33
CA PRO A 46 8.39 -12.18 -12.77
C PRO A 46 8.86 -11.18 -13.82
N ILE A 47 7.94 -10.49 -14.46
CA ILE A 47 8.22 -9.50 -15.51
C ILE A 47 8.25 -8.10 -14.92
N LEU A 48 7.22 -7.75 -14.15
CA LEU A 48 6.99 -6.39 -13.70
C LEU A 48 7.90 -5.97 -12.56
N LEU A 49 8.10 -6.82 -11.56
CA LEU A 49 8.87 -6.47 -10.36
C LEU A 49 10.36 -6.22 -10.66
N PRO A 50 11.08 -7.07 -11.42
CA PRO A 50 12.48 -6.80 -11.77
C PRO A 50 12.64 -5.52 -12.59
N THR A 51 11.67 -5.25 -13.49
CA THR A 51 11.65 -4.02 -14.29
C THR A 51 11.50 -2.79 -13.38
N LEU A 52 10.54 -2.80 -12.46
CA LEU A 52 10.34 -1.72 -11.51
C LEU A 52 11.57 -1.50 -10.63
N LYS A 53 12.17 -2.56 -10.09
CA LYS A 53 13.39 -2.46 -9.26
C LYS A 53 14.53 -1.75 -10.01
N THR A 54 14.73 -2.10 -11.27
CA THR A 54 15.77 -1.46 -12.11
C THR A 54 15.46 0.03 -12.30
N LEU A 55 14.21 0.37 -12.60
CA LEU A 55 13.77 1.77 -12.79
C LEU A 55 13.91 2.57 -11.50
N VAL A 56 13.45 2.04 -10.36
CA VAL A 56 13.57 2.71 -9.05
C VAL A 56 15.02 2.98 -8.72
N LYS A 57 15.91 1.99 -8.85
CA LYS A 57 17.35 2.14 -8.60
C LYS A 57 17.98 3.23 -9.46
N THR A 58 17.58 3.32 -10.73
CA THR A 58 18.12 4.31 -11.66
C THR A 58 17.59 5.71 -11.40
N CYS A 59 16.28 5.83 -11.20
CA CYS A 59 15.59 7.13 -11.08
C CYS A 59 15.80 7.78 -9.72
N SER A 60 15.93 7.03 -8.63
CA SER A 60 16.13 7.58 -7.28
C SER A 60 17.43 8.39 -7.16
N LEU A 61 18.43 8.10 -7.98
CA LEU A 61 19.67 8.89 -8.03
C LEU A 61 19.44 10.36 -8.42
N TYR A 62 18.35 10.65 -9.11
CA TYR A 62 18.05 11.97 -9.67
C TYR A 62 16.75 12.59 -9.10
N ALA A 63 15.93 11.81 -8.45
CA ALA A 63 14.60 12.26 -8.03
C ALA A 63 14.58 12.98 -6.67
N ASP A 64 15.65 12.86 -5.88
CA ASP A 64 15.76 13.41 -4.52
C ASP A 64 14.54 13.06 -3.66
N ILE A 65 14.09 11.80 -3.75
CA ILE A 65 13.05 11.16 -2.97
C ILE A 65 13.42 9.70 -2.78
N GLU A 66 13.20 9.17 -1.59
CA GLU A 66 13.37 7.74 -1.35
C GLU A 66 12.22 6.96 -2.01
N ALA A 67 12.55 5.96 -2.83
CA ALA A 67 11.55 5.13 -3.49
C ALA A 67 11.86 3.65 -3.30
N PHE A 68 10.81 2.87 -3.04
CA PHE A 68 10.88 1.43 -2.79
C PHE A 68 10.04 0.70 -3.83
N ALA A 69 10.63 -0.30 -4.48
CA ALA A 69 9.93 -1.13 -5.45
C ALA A 69 9.13 -2.22 -4.75
N GLY A 70 7.84 -2.25 -4.99
CA GLY A 70 6.94 -3.22 -4.40
C GLY A 70 5.93 -3.79 -5.39
N VAL A 71 5.12 -4.71 -4.90
CA VAL A 71 4.05 -5.37 -5.64
C VAL A 71 2.78 -5.39 -4.82
N GLU A 72 1.65 -5.14 -5.46
CA GLU A 72 0.34 -5.49 -4.97
C GLU A 72 -0.13 -6.77 -5.68
N LEU A 73 -0.31 -7.85 -4.89
CA LEU A 73 -0.88 -9.10 -5.38
C LEU A 73 -2.39 -8.94 -5.50
N VAL A 74 -2.92 -9.06 -6.72
CA VAL A 74 -4.33 -8.80 -7.04
C VAL A 74 -4.94 -10.02 -7.72
N HIS A 75 -6.17 -10.39 -7.34
CA HIS A 75 -6.91 -11.53 -7.89
C HIS A 75 -6.16 -12.87 -7.80
N VAL A 76 -5.20 -12.99 -6.89
CA VAL A 76 -4.55 -14.27 -6.59
C VAL A 76 -5.50 -15.11 -5.74
N PRO A 77 -5.88 -16.31 -6.17
CA PRO A 77 -6.71 -17.21 -5.36
C PRO A 77 -6.08 -17.40 -3.96
N PRO A 78 -6.87 -17.34 -2.87
CA PRO A 78 -6.33 -17.43 -1.51
C PRO A 78 -5.33 -18.57 -1.25
N PRO A 79 -5.52 -19.80 -1.76
CA PRO A 79 -4.56 -20.88 -1.57
C PRO A 79 -3.20 -20.66 -2.24
N LEU A 80 -3.10 -19.77 -3.23
CA LEU A 80 -1.87 -19.49 -3.97
C LEU A 80 -1.11 -18.24 -3.43
N LEU A 81 -1.70 -17.51 -2.49
CA LEU A 81 -1.05 -16.32 -1.91
C LEU A 81 0.29 -16.63 -1.23
N PRO A 82 0.46 -17.73 -0.47
CA PRO A 82 1.75 -18.04 0.14
C PRO A 82 2.87 -18.19 -0.89
N ASP A 83 2.61 -18.88 -2.00
CA ASP A 83 3.59 -19.07 -3.08
C ASP A 83 3.88 -17.74 -3.80
N ALA A 84 2.86 -16.94 -4.07
CA ALA A 84 3.02 -15.64 -4.71
C ALA A 84 3.83 -14.67 -3.83
N VAL A 85 3.60 -14.64 -2.52
CA VAL A 85 4.40 -13.87 -1.56
C VAL A 85 5.83 -14.37 -1.51
N GLY A 86 6.04 -15.69 -1.48
CA GLY A 86 7.37 -16.31 -1.54
C GLY A 86 8.13 -15.87 -2.79
N GLN A 87 7.52 -15.96 -3.96
CA GLN A 87 8.12 -15.51 -5.23
C GLN A 87 8.47 -14.02 -5.21
N ALA A 88 7.58 -13.17 -4.68
CA ALA A 88 7.85 -11.73 -4.58
C ALA A 88 9.06 -11.44 -3.67
N ARG A 89 9.19 -12.16 -2.54
CA ARG A 89 10.35 -12.05 -1.64
C ARG A 89 11.63 -12.50 -2.33
N GLU A 90 11.63 -13.66 -2.99
CA GLU A 90 12.78 -14.20 -3.73
C GLU A 90 13.25 -13.24 -4.83
N GLN A 91 12.33 -12.56 -5.51
CA GLN A 91 12.65 -11.53 -6.50
C GLN A 91 13.07 -10.21 -5.87
N GLY A 92 13.08 -10.10 -4.54
CA GLY A 92 13.53 -8.95 -3.78
C GLY A 92 12.59 -7.75 -3.85
N ALA A 93 11.27 -8.00 -3.74
CA ALA A 93 10.31 -6.94 -3.46
C ALA A 93 10.66 -6.27 -2.12
N ALA A 94 10.77 -4.95 -2.12
CA ALA A 94 10.94 -4.20 -0.88
C ALA A 94 9.64 -4.14 -0.08
N LEU A 95 8.50 -4.11 -0.78
CA LEU A 95 7.15 -4.11 -0.22
C LEU A 95 6.28 -5.13 -0.94
N ILE A 96 5.54 -5.92 -0.17
CA ILE A 96 4.50 -6.81 -0.69
C ILE A 96 3.18 -6.43 -0.07
N LEU A 97 2.26 -6.00 -0.92
CA LEU A 97 0.88 -5.71 -0.58
C LEU A 97 -0.01 -6.84 -1.12
N ALA A 98 -1.13 -7.09 -0.46
CA ALA A 98 -2.23 -7.84 -1.05
C ALA A 98 -3.46 -6.94 -1.13
N HIS A 99 -4.14 -6.99 -2.28
CA HIS A 99 -5.44 -6.35 -2.47
C HIS A 99 -6.46 -7.02 -1.55
N GLY A 100 -6.93 -6.28 -0.55
CA GLY A 100 -7.84 -6.81 0.45
C GLY A 100 -9.30 -6.89 -0.03
N GLU A 101 -10.16 -7.45 0.80
CA GLU A 101 -11.60 -7.58 0.56
C GLU A 101 -12.31 -6.23 0.72
N SER A 102 -11.88 -5.24 -0.09
CA SER A 102 -12.43 -3.88 -0.05
C SER A 102 -13.90 -3.88 -0.42
N ILE A 103 -14.63 -2.83 0.00
CA ILE A 103 -16.03 -2.63 -0.42
C ILE A 103 -16.03 -2.30 -1.91
N PRO A 104 -16.49 -3.21 -2.79
CA PRO A 104 -16.33 -3.03 -4.21
C PRO A 104 -17.27 -1.95 -4.75
N ARG A 105 -16.77 -1.12 -5.67
CA ARG A 105 -17.58 -0.22 -6.49
C ARG A 105 -17.82 -0.80 -7.88
N GLN A 106 -16.94 -1.71 -8.32
CA GLN A 106 -17.04 -2.39 -9.62
C GLN A 106 -16.68 -3.87 -9.43
N LEU A 107 -17.12 -4.73 -10.32
CA LEU A 107 -16.77 -6.16 -10.30
C LEU A 107 -15.25 -6.40 -10.40
N ALA A 108 -14.53 -5.49 -11.05
CA ALA A 108 -13.08 -5.55 -11.16
C ALA A 108 -12.33 -5.38 -9.81
N ASP A 109 -13.01 -4.81 -8.80
CA ASP A 109 -12.43 -4.61 -7.47
C ASP A 109 -12.75 -5.79 -6.52
N VAL A 110 -13.54 -6.77 -6.97
CA VAL A 110 -13.95 -7.90 -6.14
C VAL A 110 -12.84 -8.95 -6.10
N VAL A 111 -12.34 -9.22 -4.92
CA VAL A 111 -11.46 -10.38 -4.67
C VAL A 111 -12.24 -11.51 -4.00
N GLU A 112 -11.69 -12.71 -4.04
CA GLU A 112 -12.31 -13.88 -3.43
C GLU A 112 -12.35 -13.75 -1.90
N THR A 113 -13.45 -14.15 -1.29
CA THR A 113 -13.58 -14.21 0.17
C THR A 113 -12.51 -15.12 0.79
N GLY A 114 -11.91 -14.69 1.88
CA GLY A 114 -10.77 -15.37 2.52
C GLY A 114 -9.41 -14.84 2.03
N THR A 115 -9.40 -13.87 1.12
CA THR A 115 -8.17 -13.21 0.65
C THR A 115 -7.45 -12.51 1.81
N ASN A 116 -8.17 -11.77 2.68
CA ASN A 116 -7.57 -11.12 3.85
C ASN A 116 -6.84 -12.13 4.73
N LEU A 117 -7.52 -13.21 5.13
CA LEU A 117 -6.95 -14.26 5.96
C LEU A 117 -5.71 -14.89 5.32
N ALA A 118 -5.81 -15.23 4.03
CA ALA A 118 -4.72 -15.87 3.29
C ALA A 118 -3.51 -14.92 3.15
N ALA A 119 -3.71 -13.65 2.85
CA ALA A 119 -2.67 -12.64 2.74
C ALA A 119 -1.93 -12.42 4.07
N ILE A 120 -2.68 -12.32 5.18
CA ILE A 120 -2.11 -12.21 6.52
C ILE A 120 -1.28 -13.45 6.84
N ASN A 121 -1.79 -14.65 6.55
CA ASN A 121 -1.07 -15.90 6.77
C ASN A 121 0.18 -16.02 5.90
N ALA A 122 0.13 -15.55 4.67
CA ALA A 122 1.27 -15.53 3.76
C ALA A 122 2.37 -14.53 4.18
N GLY A 123 2.08 -13.60 5.09
CA GLY A 123 3.04 -12.64 5.63
C GLY A 123 3.34 -11.51 4.66
N VAL A 124 2.31 -10.92 4.06
CA VAL A 124 2.44 -9.65 3.34
C VAL A 124 2.89 -8.53 4.28
N ASP A 125 3.52 -7.49 3.77
CA ASP A 125 3.89 -6.33 4.60
C ASP A 125 2.67 -5.47 4.92
N ILE A 126 1.78 -5.29 3.94
CA ILE A 126 0.61 -4.42 4.04
C ILE A 126 -0.61 -5.17 3.48
N LEU A 127 -1.68 -5.22 4.24
CA LEU A 127 -3.00 -5.60 3.74
C LEU A 127 -3.69 -4.32 3.25
N ALA A 128 -3.74 -4.15 1.93
CA ALA A 128 -4.28 -2.95 1.30
C ALA A 128 -5.79 -2.89 1.44
N HIS A 129 -6.33 -1.75 1.89
CA HIS A 129 -7.78 -1.47 2.00
C HIS A 129 -8.65 -2.70 2.33
N PRO A 130 -8.46 -3.35 3.50
CA PRO A 130 -9.01 -4.67 3.83
C PRO A 130 -10.55 -4.72 3.98
N GLY A 131 -11.22 -3.63 3.68
CA GLY A 131 -12.68 -3.55 3.76
C GLY A 131 -13.22 -3.69 5.18
N LEU A 132 -14.27 -4.47 5.34
CA LEU A 132 -14.85 -4.78 6.64
C LEU A 132 -14.12 -6.00 7.26
N ILE A 133 -12.84 -5.84 7.50
CA ILE A 133 -11.98 -6.90 8.07
C ILE A 133 -12.63 -7.54 9.30
N THR A 134 -12.58 -8.88 9.40
CA THR A 134 -13.16 -9.62 10.52
C THR A 134 -12.37 -9.41 11.82
N VAL A 135 -12.98 -9.77 12.96
CA VAL A 135 -12.31 -9.74 14.26
C VAL A 135 -11.10 -10.68 14.27
N GLU A 136 -11.29 -11.86 13.71
CA GLU A 136 -10.29 -12.92 13.63
C GLU A 136 -9.10 -12.50 12.77
N ASP A 137 -9.37 -11.90 11.60
CA ASP A 137 -8.33 -11.42 10.69
C ASP A 137 -7.55 -10.24 11.30
N ALA A 138 -8.25 -9.30 11.96
CA ALA A 138 -7.60 -8.17 12.61
C ALA A 138 -6.70 -8.62 13.77
N GLN A 139 -7.16 -9.57 14.58
CA GLN A 139 -6.33 -10.15 15.64
C GLN A 139 -5.08 -10.83 15.07
N LEU A 140 -5.25 -11.64 14.02
CA LEU A 140 -4.14 -12.32 13.37
C LEU A 140 -3.16 -11.34 12.71
N ALA A 141 -3.65 -10.24 12.10
CA ALA A 141 -2.80 -9.20 11.54
C ALA A 141 -1.90 -8.55 12.61
N ALA A 142 -2.47 -8.26 13.79
CA ALA A 142 -1.70 -7.75 14.93
C ALA A 142 -0.63 -8.75 15.40
N GLU A 143 -0.99 -10.03 15.55
CA GLU A 143 -0.07 -11.09 15.97
C GLU A 143 1.09 -11.29 14.99
N LYS A 144 0.82 -11.18 13.70
CA LYS A 144 1.82 -11.36 12.63
C LYS A 144 2.56 -10.08 12.24
N GLY A 145 2.14 -8.92 12.76
CA GLY A 145 2.73 -7.62 12.42
C GLY A 145 2.44 -7.18 10.98
N VAL A 146 1.33 -7.64 10.40
CA VAL A 146 0.87 -7.17 9.09
C VAL A 146 0.21 -5.80 9.27
N LEU A 147 0.66 -4.80 8.50
CA LEU A 147 0.14 -3.45 8.56
C LEU A 147 -1.22 -3.36 7.86
N LEU A 148 -2.19 -2.70 8.50
CA LEU A 148 -3.49 -2.46 7.89
C LEU A 148 -3.52 -1.08 7.26
N GLU A 149 -4.00 -1.01 6.02
CA GLU A 149 -4.06 0.24 5.28
C GLU A 149 -5.37 0.98 5.50
N LEU A 150 -5.23 2.26 5.86
CA LEU A 150 -6.23 3.31 5.64
C LEU A 150 -5.96 3.96 4.29
N ASN A 151 -7.01 4.35 3.57
CA ASN A 151 -6.84 4.87 2.22
C ASN A 151 -7.49 6.24 2.06
N THR A 152 -6.85 7.14 1.30
CA THR A 152 -7.45 8.45 0.97
C THR A 152 -8.27 8.41 -0.31
N ALA A 153 -8.11 7.36 -1.15
CA ALA A 153 -8.89 7.24 -2.38
C ALA A 153 -10.39 7.06 -2.09
N PRO A 154 -11.27 7.81 -2.75
CA PRO A 154 -12.71 7.71 -2.54
C PRO A 154 -13.30 6.31 -2.74
N ARG A 155 -12.62 5.48 -3.55
CA ARG A 155 -13.03 4.11 -3.84
C ARG A 155 -12.77 3.14 -2.67
N HIS A 156 -11.83 3.45 -1.76
CA HIS A 156 -11.38 2.55 -0.70
C HIS A 156 -11.55 3.10 0.72
N CYS A 157 -11.86 4.40 0.89
CA CYS A 157 -11.90 5.05 2.21
C CYS A 157 -13.15 4.72 3.05
N LEU A 158 -14.19 4.10 2.49
CA LEU A 158 -15.46 3.88 3.20
C LEU A 158 -15.31 2.99 4.44
N ALA A 159 -14.36 2.05 4.43
CA ALA A 159 -14.12 1.15 5.56
C ALA A 159 -13.12 1.69 6.59
N ASN A 160 -12.49 2.84 6.36
CA ASN A 160 -11.43 3.36 7.22
C ASN A 160 -11.82 3.40 8.71
N GLY A 161 -13.04 3.85 9.03
CA GLY A 161 -13.52 3.91 10.42
C GLY A 161 -13.68 2.53 11.06
N HIS A 162 -14.04 1.51 10.28
CA HIS A 162 -14.08 0.13 10.77
C HIS A 162 -12.66 -0.40 11.02
N ILE A 163 -11.73 -0.14 10.09
CA ILE A 163 -10.32 -0.55 10.20
C ILE A 163 -9.67 0.08 11.43
N VAL A 164 -9.88 1.39 11.66
CA VAL A 164 -9.39 2.08 12.88
C VAL A 164 -9.91 1.41 14.14
N ARG A 165 -11.21 1.14 14.22
CA ARG A 165 -11.82 0.48 15.39
C ARG A 165 -11.24 -0.91 15.64
N MET A 166 -10.98 -1.69 14.58
CA MET A 166 -10.35 -3.01 14.71
C MET A 166 -8.90 -2.89 15.15
N ALA A 167 -8.15 -1.94 14.56
CA ALA A 167 -6.77 -1.69 14.93
C ALA A 167 -6.61 -1.26 16.39
N GLU A 168 -7.46 -0.36 16.87
CA GLU A 168 -7.46 0.06 18.28
C GLU A 168 -7.79 -1.09 19.24
N ARG A 169 -8.73 -1.95 18.85
CA ARG A 169 -9.15 -3.08 19.66
C ARG A 169 -8.07 -4.15 19.80
N PHE A 170 -7.33 -4.43 18.74
CA PHE A 170 -6.38 -5.55 18.68
C PHE A 170 -4.90 -5.14 18.64
N GLY A 171 -4.62 -3.83 18.54
CA GLY A 171 -3.25 -3.32 18.51
C GLY A 171 -2.58 -3.45 17.13
N CYS A 172 -3.35 -3.47 16.03
CA CYS A 172 -2.77 -3.46 14.69
C CYS A 172 -2.06 -2.13 14.42
N GLU A 173 -0.90 -2.18 13.76
CA GLU A 173 -0.26 -0.97 13.24
C GLU A 173 -0.94 -0.54 11.94
N LEU A 174 -1.14 0.78 11.79
CA LEU A 174 -1.84 1.38 10.65
C LEU A 174 -0.88 2.15 9.76
N LEU A 175 -1.19 2.16 8.45
CA LEU A 175 -0.63 3.08 7.46
C LEU A 175 -1.75 3.88 6.80
N LEU A 176 -1.43 5.07 6.30
CA LEU A 176 -2.35 5.87 5.48
C LEU A 176 -1.71 6.11 4.12
N ASN A 177 -2.30 5.54 3.07
CA ASN A 177 -1.82 5.63 1.70
C ASN A 177 -2.88 6.24 0.77
N SER A 178 -2.47 6.61 -0.43
CA SER A 178 -3.35 7.24 -1.42
C SER A 178 -3.94 6.27 -2.43
N ASP A 179 -3.27 5.14 -2.70
CA ASP A 179 -3.62 4.27 -3.83
C ASP A 179 -3.65 5.06 -5.16
N ALA A 180 -2.76 6.06 -5.27
CA ALA A 180 -2.65 6.92 -6.45
C ALA A 180 -2.27 6.09 -7.67
N SER A 181 -2.93 6.35 -8.80
CA SER A 181 -2.73 5.62 -10.05
C SER A 181 -2.66 6.53 -11.28
N SER A 182 -2.90 7.83 -11.09
CA SER A 182 -2.88 8.84 -12.14
C SER A 182 -2.25 10.14 -11.64
N SER A 183 -1.87 11.02 -12.55
CA SER A 183 -1.36 12.35 -12.20
C SER A 183 -2.39 13.22 -11.49
N ALA A 184 -3.67 12.95 -11.69
CA ALA A 184 -4.77 13.67 -11.05
C ALA A 184 -4.93 13.33 -9.55
N ASP A 185 -4.25 12.29 -9.06
CA ASP A 185 -4.29 11.89 -7.65
C ASP A 185 -3.24 12.66 -6.81
N PHE A 186 -2.43 13.51 -7.44
CA PHE A 186 -1.40 14.30 -6.76
C PHE A 186 -1.80 15.76 -6.68
N GLU A 187 -1.71 16.30 -5.48
CA GLU A 187 -2.06 17.67 -5.15
C GLU A 187 -0.85 18.44 -4.60
N SER A 188 -0.99 19.73 -4.37
CA SER A 188 0.04 20.52 -3.68
C SER A 188 0.31 19.99 -2.28
N PRO A 189 1.49 20.25 -1.68
CA PRO A 189 1.84 19.72 -0.36
C PRO A 189 0.81 20.04 0.74
N ASP A 190 0.27 21.26 0.73
CA ASP A 190 -0.71 21.70 1.73
C ASP A 190 -2.04 20.95 1.56
N VAL A 191 -2.50 20.78 0.33
CA VAL A 191 -3.74 20.04 0.02
C VAL A 191 -3.57 18.56 0.34
N THR A 192 -2.44 17.97 -0.06
CA THR A 192 -2.12 16.57 0.27
C THR A 192 -2.11 16.34 1.78
N GLN A 193 -1.45 17.21 2.55
CA GLN A 193 -1.42 17.10 4.01
C GLN A 193 -2.82 17.26 4.62
N ALA A 194 -3.61 18.23 4.14
CA ALA A 194 -4.97 18.44 4.61
C ALA A 194 -5.87 17.24 4.32
N LEU A 195 -5.79 16.68 3.12
CA LEU A 195 -6.55 15.49 2.72
C LEU A 195 -6.22 14.28 3.61
N ARG A 196 -4.93 13.99 3.80
CA ARG A 196 -4.47 12.89 4.65
C ARG A 196 -4.94 13.06 6.11
N LYS A 197 -4.80 14.28 6.66
CA LYS A 197 -5.28 14.59 8.01
C LYS A 197 -6.80 14.41 8.11
N THR A 198 -7.56 14.88 7.12
CA THR A 198 -9.01 14.75 7.08
C THR A 198 -9.44 13.28 7.01
N ALA A 199 -8.78 12.49 6.16
CA ALA A 199 -9.07 11.05 6.05
C ALA A 199 -8.82 10.31 7.38
N ALA A 200 -7.70 10.60 8.05
CA ALA A 200 -7.36 9.99 9.33
C ALA A 200 -8.32 10.39 10.46
N LEU A 201 -8.60 11.69 10.62
CA LEU A 201 -9.55 12.19 11.62
C LEU A 201 -10.98 11.74 11.33
N GLY A 202 -11.39 11.75 10.05
CA GLY A 202 -12.70 11.26 9.62
C GLY A 202 -12.89 9.76 9.85
N ALA A 203 -11.81 8.99 9.86
CA ALA A 203 -11.81 7.58 10.24
C ALA A 203 -11.90 7.35 11.77
N GLY A 204 -11.76 8.40 12.58
CA GLY A 204 -11.86 8.33 14.03
C GLY A 204 -10.53 8.38 14.78
N LEU A 205 -9.38 8.55 14.09
CA LEU A 205 -8.12 8.75 14.79
C LEU A 205 -8.11 10.10 15.51
N ASP A 206 -7.62 10.12 16.73
CA ASP A 206 -7.32 11.33 17.49
C ASP A 206 -5.85 11.78 17.31
N ALA A 207 -5.39 12.75 18.08
CA ALA A 207 -4.02 13.25 18.02
C ALA A 207 -2.98 12.17 18.36
N GLU A 208 -3.30 11.27 19.27
CA GLU A 208 -2.44 10.15 19.62
C GLU A 208 -2.41 9.10 18.53
N GLY A 209 -3.56 8.78 17.93
CA GLY A 209 -3.67 7.90 16.76
C GLY A 209 -2.89 8.41 15.56
N LEU A 210 -2.95 9.72 15.27
CA LEU A 210 -2.12 10.37 14.25
C LEU A 210 -0.62 10.24 14.56
N SER A 211 -0.23 10.40 15.82
CA SER A 211 1.17 10.22 16.22
C SER A 211 1.64 8.78 16.04
N ARG A 212 0.83 7.79 16.42
CA ARG A 212 1.12 6.36 16.20
C ARG A 212 1.27 6.06 14.70
N LEU A 213 0.37 6.57 13.86
CA LEU A 213 0.44 6.42 12.41
C LEU A 213 1.80 6.90 11.87
N HIS A 214 2.24 8.11 12.26
CA HIS A 214 3.54 8.65 11.84
C HIS A 214 4.73 7.84 12.36
N VAL A 215 4.63 7.26 13.55
CA VAL A 215 5.67 6.36 14.10
C VAL A 215 5.77 5.10 13.26
N THR A 216 4.64 4.48 12.89
CA THR A 216 4.60 3.29 12.03
C THR A 216 5.19 3.58 10.65
N GLU A 217 4.79 4.69 10.02
CA GLU A 217 5.35 5.13 8.73
C GLU A 217 6.89 5.27 8.78
N ARG A 218 7.42 5.91 9.82
CA ARG A 218 8.87 6.07 10.00
C ARG A 218 9.59 4.75 10.24
N LYS A 219 9.03 3.87 11.06
CA LYS A 219 9.59 2.52 11.29
C LYS A 219 9.68 1.74 9.98
N LEU A 220 8.64 1.82 9.15
CA LEU A 220 8.63 1.16 7.85
C LEU A 220 9.74 1.70 6.94
N VAL A 221 9.89 3.03 6.81
CA VAL A 221 11.00 3.62 6.04
C VAL A 221 12.35 3.13 6.57
N GLN A 222 12.56 3.13 7.88
CA GLN A 222 13.82 2.67 8.47
C GLN A 222 14.08 1.19 8.21
N LYS A 223 13.04 0.34 8.19
CA LYS A 223 13.15 -1.08 7.80
C LYS A 223 13.58 -1.19 6.34
N LEU A 224 12.92 -0.45 5.43
CA LEU A 224 13.15 -0.51 3.99
C LEU A 224 14.53 0.00 3.56
N LEU A 225 15.08 0.99 4.26
CA LEU A 225 16.43 1.51 4.00
C LEU A 225 17.57 0.55 4.39
N ARG A 226 17.24 -0.57 5.09
CA ARG A 226 18.22 -1.59 5.50
C ARG A 226 18.23 -2.81 4.58
N LEU A 227 17.30 -2.89 3.64
CA LEU A 227 17.20 -3.96 2.63
C LEU A 227 18.13 -3.67 1.44
#